data_676c1174ccee67913932de4b086b4583
#
_entry.id   676c1174ccee67913932de4b086b4583
#
_cell.length_a   1.000
_cell.length_b   1.000
_cell.length_c   1.000
_cell.angle_alpha   90.00
_cell.angle_beta   90.00
_cell.angle_gamma   90.00
#
_symmetry.space_group_name_H-M   'P 1'
#
loop_
_entity.id
_entity.type
_entity.pdbx_description
1 polymer ?
#
loop_
_entity_poly.entity_id
_entity_poly.type
_entity_poly.pdbx_seq_one_letter_code
_entity_poly.pdbx_strand_id
1 'polypeptide(L)'
;MTGMFGDLLRPATSCSAPLREDVLAGLHRSVNRGREAARASLDLSRSAARTSVHRSVDAARWSPVVASLGLSAAFVVFGASSTLASVFARLVVTPVRNHAEDVDVLAVIHGDDGTQVILSADSETTVPGTYSLTFDGGASCARIGRITSFDPRDGTVQRAVEHVYSGDLRSGVRGRFTGFVYPTPQDAGFDAADVDVPVDNGTAPAWRVDPPAAEDGVKRAGDGLWAIMVHGRGARRNEGIRAVRSAQKLGMTSLLVSYRNDGDAPAAEDGRYGLGTTEWRDVEAAIAYALDQGAEDVVLFGWSMGGAVALQCVDRSDLAHRVRAIVLTGPVVDWIDVLKYQARLKRIPEAVGLVGRWLLSNRAGRLVTGLAAPVDLKSLNWVARADQLRVPTLVMHSEDDDYVPVGPSMEFAERNPDLVRFIRFTRARHTKEWNVDRRKWDHTARGWLRAVLNATRPGAAR
;
A
#
# COMPACT_ATOMS: atom_id res chain seq x y z
N MET A 1 -41.05 -53.29 9.60
CA MET A 1 -40.21 -54.50 9.51
C MET A 1 -38.80 -54.03 9.52
N THR A 2 -38.24 -53.85 10.68
CA THR A 2 -37.41 -54.82 11.44
C THR A 2 -36.21 -55.32 10.65
N GLY A 3 -35.08 -54.82 10.96
CA GLY A 3 -33.97 -55.35 11.74
C GLY A 3 -32.74 -55.33 10.83
N MET A 4 -31.56 -55.06 11.23
CA MET A 4 -30.62 -55.48 12.26
C MET A 4 -29.37 -54.62 12.11
N PHE A 5 -29.07 -53.99 13.04
CA PHE A 5 -27.96 -53.89 14.00
C PHE A 5 -26.85 -54.94 13.84
N GLY A 6 -25.59 -54.49 13.92
CA GLY A 6 -24.48 -55.33 14.35
C GLY A 6 -23.12 -54.82 13.97
N ASP A 7 -22.47 -54.15 14.93
CA ASP A 7 -21.04 -54.19 15.27
C ASP A 7 -19.94 -54.07 14.20
N LEU A 8 -19.13 -53.04 14.41
CA LEU A 8 -17.66 -53.17 14.49
C LEU A 8 -17.02 -51.90 15.04
N LEU A 9 -17.16 -51.74 16.36
CA LEU A 9 -16.19 -50.96 17.15
C LEU A 9 -15.07 -51.92 17.57
N ARG A 10 -13.87 -51.73 17.07
CA ARG A 10 -12.65 -52.14 17.76
C ARG A 10 -11.66 -50.97 17.73
N PRO A 11 -11.08 -50.59 18.88
CA PRO A 11 -10.09 -49.51 18.95
C PRO A 11 -8.73 -50.06 18.51
N ALA A 12 -8.06 -49.32 17.62
CA ALA A 12 -6.65 -49.52 17.33
C ALA A 12 -5.82 -49.01 18.51
N THR A 13 -5.14 -49.93 19.13
CA THR A 13 -4.19 -49.76 20.21
C THR A 13 -3.08 -48.79 19.89
N SER A 14 -2.85 -47.92 20.87
CA SER A 14 -1.69 -47.11 21.14
C SER A 14 -0.35 -47.61 20.61
N CYS A 15 0.32 -46.83 19.80
CA CYS A 15 1.76 -46.85 19.67
C CYS A 15 2.24 -45.41 19.50
N SER A 16 2.64 -44.77 20.58
CA SER A 16 3.47 -43.55 20.54
C SER A 16 3.64 -42.95 21.91
N ALA A 17 4.65 -43.33 22.62
CA ALA A 17 5.31 -42.43 23.57
C ALA A 17 6.69 -43.04 23.81
N PRO A 18 7.70 -42.55 23.10
CA PRO A 18 8.85 -41.97 23.78
C PRO A 18 9.47 -40.74 23.08
N LEU A 19 9.03 -40.34 21.89
CA LEU A 19 9.65 -39.21 21.15
C LEU A 19 9.33 -37.81 21.67
N ARG A 20 8.32 -37.64 22.50
CA ARG A 20 7.96 -36.34 23.06
C ARG A 20 8.78 -35.96 24.31
N GLU A 21 9.17 -36.90 25.11
CA GLU A 21 9.95 -36.62 26.33
C GLU A 21 11.41 -36.29 26.01
N ASP A 22 12.01 -36.90 25.01
CA ASP A 22 13.39 -36.62 24.62
C ASP A 22 13.57 -35.23 23.98
N VAL A 23 12.58 -34.76 23.22
CA VAL A 23 12.59 -33.40 22.63
C VAL A 23 12.40 -32.32 23.70
N LEU A 24 11.52 -32.55 24.67
CA LEU A 24 11.31 -31.62 25.81
C LEU A 24 12.50 -31.62 26.75
N ALA A 25 13.13 -32.77 26.99
CA ALA A 25 14.36 -32.86 27.78
C ALA A 25 15.57 -32.22 27.08
N GLY A 26 15.61 -32.25 25.74
CA GLY A 26 16.59 -31.55 24.90
C GLY A 26 16.45 -30.03 24.98
N LEU A 27 15.22 -29.52 24.88
CA LEU A 27 14.88 -28.11 25.00
C LEU A 27 15.18 -27.56 26.40
N HIS A 28 14.84 -28.31 27.48
CA HIS A 28 15.16 -27.90 28.85
C HIS A 28 16.67 -27.84 29.10
N ARG A 29 17.45 -28.75 28.54
CA ARG A 29 18.93 -28.73 28.65
C ARG A 29 19.54 -27.56 27.87
N SER A 30 18.99 -27.17 26.73
CA SER A 30 19.48 -26.03 25.96
C SER A 30 19.15 -24.69 26.63
N VAL A 31 17.97 -24.56 27.21
CA VAL A 31 17.55 -23.34 27.96
C VAL A 31 18.35 -23.19 29.23
N ASN A 32 18.65 -24.29 29.94
CA ASN A 32 19.48 -24.23 31.17
C ASN A 32 20.94 -23.90 30.86
N ARG A 33 21.56 -24.45 29.81
CA ARG A 33 22.89 -24.03 29.34
C ARG A 33 22.95 -22.56 28.94
N GLY A 34 21.91 -22.04 28.27
CA GLY A 34 21.81 -20.62 27.94
C GLY A 34 21.74 -19.72 29.19
N ARG A 35 21.01 -20.16 30.23
CA ARG A 35 20.93 -19.43 31.52
C ARG A 35 22.22 -19.49 32.32
N GLU A 36 22.93 -20.58 32.31
CA GLU A 36 24.24 -20.72 32.96
C GLU A 36 25.32 -19.89 32.27
N ALA A 37 25.34 -19.89 30.93
CA ALA A 37 26.26 -19.05 30.15
C ALA A 37 26.00 -17.55 30.38
N ALA A 38 24.72 -17.15 30.46
CA ALA A 38 24.34 -15.76 30.75
C ALA A 38 24.69 -15.34 32.20
N ARG A 39 24.58 -16.25 33.18
CA ARG A 39 25.02 -15.99 34.59
C ARG A 39 26.52 -15.90 34.68
N ALA A 40 27.27 -16.80 34.04
CA ALA A 40 28.74 -16.75 34.00
C ALA A 40 29.26 -15.47 33.33
N SER A 41 28.61 -14.97 32.26
CA SER A 41 28.94 -13.70 31.64
C SER A 41 28.65 -12.48 32.52
N LEU A 42 27.56 -12.52 33.31
CA LEU A 42 27.20 -11.47 34.27
C LEU A 42 28.14 -11.46 35.48
N ASP A 43 28.60 -12.61 35.95
CA ASP A 43 29.54 -12.70 37.05
C ASP A 43 30.98 -12.33 36.67
N LEU A 44 31.40 -12.63 35.43
CA LEU A 44 32.66 -12.13 34.85
C LEU A 44 32.65 -10.60 34.70
N SER A 45 31.54 -10.02 34.28
CA SER A 45 31.40 -8.56 34.16
C SER A 45 31.35 -7.87 35.55
N ARG A 46 30.76 -8.51 36.57
CA ARG A 46 30.75 -8.01 37.94
C ARG A 46 32.10 -8.14 38.64
N SER A 47 32.86 -9.21 38.39
CA SER A 47 34.21 -9.37 38.93
C SER A 47 35.20 -8.39 38.27
N ALA A 48 35.10 -8.18 36.96
CA ALA A 48 35.88 -7.17 36.23
C ALA A 48 35.58 -5.74 36.72
N ALA A 49 34.32 -5.43 37.05
CA ALA A 49 33.92 -4.14 37.59
C ALA A 49 34.42 -3.91 39.05
N ARG A 50 34.55 -4.97 39.88
CA ARG A 50 35.07 -4.86 41.26
C ARG A 50 36.58 -4.76 41.30
N THR A 51 37.30 -5.30 40.35
CA THR A 51 38.78 -5.22 40.27
C THR A 51 39.28 -3.89 39.72
N SER A 52 38.44 -3.15 38.98
CA SER A 52 38.76 -1.86 38.36
C SER A 52 38.61 -0.66 39.31
N VAL A 53 37.88 -0.80 40.44
CA VAL A 53 37.66 0.31 41.38
C VAL A 53 38.84 0.57 42.34
N HIS A 54 39.79 -0.36 42.48
CA HIS A 54 40.95 -0.20 43.36
C HIS A 54 42.30 0.11 42.68
N ARG A 55 42.33 0.33 41.36
CA ARG A 55 43.54 0.68 40.60
C ARG A 55 43.40 1.91 39.70
N SER A 56 42.52 2.81 39.95
CA SER A 56 42.26 3.97 39.07
C SER A 56 42.47 5.33 39.73
N VAL A 57 43.59 5.53 40.43
CA VAL A 57 44.05 6.90 40.75
C VAL A 57 45.29 7.31 39.94
N ASP A 58 45.94 6.40 39.18
CA ASP A 58 47.20 6.72 38.49
C ASP A 58 47.25 6.41 36.99
N ALA A 59 46.16 6.38 36.24
CA ALA A 59 46.23 6.17 34.78
C ALA A 59 45.25 7.01 33.97
N ALA A 60 45.11 8.28 34.25
CA ALA A 60 44.50 9.25 33.35
C ALA A 60 45.50 9.75 32.30
N ARG A 61 46.16 8.84 31.57
CA ARG A 61 46.80 9.13 30.30
C ARG A 61 46.11 8.30 29.20
N TRP A 62 44.90 8.68 28.85
CA TRP A 62 44.31 8.23 27.60
C TRP A 62 45.21 8.73 26.46
N SER A 63 45.90 7.81 25.79
CA SER A 63 46.67 8.17 24.61
C SER A 63 45.79 8.94 23.64
N PRO A 64 46.15 10.11 23.15
CA PRO A 64 45.40 10.89 22.20
C PRO A 64 45.07 10.08 20.90
N VAL A 65 45.83 9.02 20.66
CA VAL A 65 45.59 8.07 19.57
C VAL A 65 44.32 7.24 19.75
N VAL A 66 44.02 6.76 21.01
CA VAL A 66 42.80 5.99 21.27
C VAL A 66 41.57 6.90 21.24
N ALA A 67 41.70 8.12 21.77
CA ALA A 67 40.64 9.12 21.65
C ALA A 67 40.39 9.55 20.21
N SER A 68 41.45 9.71 19.39
CA SER A 68 41.32 10.06 17.97
C SER A 68 40.76 8.91 17.13
N LEU A 69 41.09 7.65 17.42
CA LEU A 69 40.51 6.47 16.76
C LEU A 69 39.03 6.31 17.15
N GLY A 70 38.66 6.53 18.40
CA GLY A 70 37.27 6.50 18.85
C GLY A 70 36.42 7.61 18.20
N LEU A 71 36.97 8.83 18.14
CA LEU A 71 36.33 9.96 17.44
C LEU A 71 36.23 9.70 15.95
N SER A 72 37.28 9.19 15.31
CA SER A 72 37.26 8.88 13.87
C SER A 72 36.25 7.78 13.54
N ALA A 73 36.16 6.72 14.35
CA ALA A 73 35.16 5.69 14.18
C ALA A 73 33.73 6.23 14.40
N ALA A 74 33.52 7.09 15.42
CA ALA A 74 32.25 7.76 15.67
C ALA A 74 31.87 8.69 14.50
N PHE A 75 32.80 9.43 13.92
CA PHE A 75 32.58 10.28 12.74
C PHE A 75 32.24 9.45 11.51
N VAL A 76 32.89 8.31 11.26
CA VAL A 76 32.59 7.41 10.15
C VAL A 76 31.19 6.80 10.31
N VAL A 77 30.85 6.31 11.50
CA VAL A 77 29.50 5.75 11.78
C VAL A 77 28.43 6.83 11.68
N PHE A 78 28.66 8.01 12.21
CA PHE A 78 27.73 9.14 12.13
C PHE A 78 27.57 9.63 10.69
N GLY A 79 28.67 9.75 9.92
CA GLY A 79 28.63 10.12 8.51
C GLY A 79 27.88 9.09 7.67
N ALA A 80 28.15 7.79 7.85
CA ALA A 80 27.42 6.72 7.15
C ALA A 80 25.92 6.69 7.53
N SER A 81 25.59 6.88 8.80
CA SER A 81 24.20 6.93 9.27
C SER A 81 23.44 8.15 8.72
N SER A 82 24.09 9.31 8.66
CA SER A 82 23.52 10.54 8.11
C SER A 82 23.31 10.43 6.60
N THR A 83 24.25 9.81 5.88
CA THR A 83 24.11 9.54 4.44
C THR A 83 22.94 8.59 4.17
N LEU A 84 22.83 7.51 4.92
CA LEU A 84 21.73 6.55 4.78
C LEU A 84 20.36 7.19 5.10
N ALA A 85 20.28 8.00 6.15
CA ALA A 85 19.08 8.76 6.47
C ALA A 85 18.70 9.74 5.36
N SER A 86 19.68 10.40 4.75
CA SER A 86 19.50 11.33 3.64
C SER A 86 18.98 10.62 2.40
N VAL A 87 19.57 9.48 2.04
CA VAL A 87 19.11 8.63 0.93
C VAL A 87 17.67 8.16 1.18
N PHE A 88 17.37 7.66 2.38
CA PHE A 88 16.04 7.22 2.74
C PHE A 88 15.01 8.35 2.62
N ALA A 89 15.27 9.50 3.22
CA ALA A 89 14.36 10.66 3.15
C ALA A 89 14.14 11.11 1.71
N ARG A 90 15.21 11.18 0.90
CA ARG A 90 15.12 11.57 -0.51
C ARG A 90 14.31 10.58 -1.34
N LEU A 91 14.50 9.26 -1.13
CA LEU A 91 13.74 8.21 -1.83
C LEU A 91 12.23 8.31 -1.57
N VAL A 92 11.83 8.66 -0.35
CA VAL A 92 10.42 8.79 0.02
C VAL A 92 9.71 9.86 -0.82
N VAL A 93 10.35 10.99 -1.06
CA VAL A 93 9.76 12.14 -1.77
C VAL A 93 10.13 12.21 -3.25
N THR A 94 10.93 11.29 -3.74
CA THR A 94 11.30 11.27 -5.17
C THR A 94 10.27 10.49 -5.98
N PRO A 95 9.71 11.10 -7.05
CA PRO A 95 8.81 10.41 -7.97
C PRO A 95 9.48 9.21 -8.64
N VAL A 96 8.73 8.11 -8.74
CA VAL A 96 9.21 6.88 -9.39
C VAL A 96 8.85 6.96 -10.87
N ARG A 97 9.84 7.21 -11.72
CA ARG A 97 9.64 7.31 -13.17
C ARG A 97 9.84 5.98 -13.88
N ASN A 98 10.84 5.21 -13.44
CA ASN A 98 11.17 3.91 -14.02
C ASN A 98 10.92 2.84 -12.95
N HIS A 99 10.12 1.86 -13.31
CA HIS A 99 9.85 0.70 -12.47
C HIS A 99 10.70 -0.48 -12.92
N ALA A 100 11.30 -1.18 -11.98
CA ALA A 100 12.08 -2.37 -12.30
C ALA A 100 11.14 -3.49 -12.81
N GLU A 101 11.63 -4.23 -13.79
CA GLU A 101 11.09 -5.51 -14.21
C GLU A 101 11.81 -6.58 -13.38
N ASP A 102 11.24 -6.94 -12.25
CA ASP A 102 11.84 -7.76 -11.19
C ASP A 102 11.35 -9.22 -11.18
N VAL A 103 10.39 -9.56 -12.03
CA VAL A 103 9.86 -10.91 -12.19
C VAL A 103 10.43 -11.53 -13.46
N ASP A 104 11.06 -12.70 -13.33
CA ASP A 104 11.56 -13.43 -14.49
C ASP A 104 10.40 -14.15 -15.21
N VAL A 105 10.34 -14.00 -16.54
CA VAL A 105 9.46 -14.75 -17.42
C VAL A 105 10.23 -15.96 -17.94
N LEU A 106 9.97 -17.11 -17.34
CA LEU A 106 10.76 -18.32 -17.60
C LEU A 106 10.32 -19.07 -18.86
N ALA A 107 9.00 -19.10 -19.12
CA ALA A 107 8.44 -19.71 -20.32
C ALA A 107 7.02 -19.23 -20.58
N VAL A 108 6.60 -19.30 -21.84
CA VAL A 108 5.22 -19.17 -22.28
C VAL A 108 4.79 -20.48 -22.95
N ILE A 109 3.73 -21.09 -22.45
CA ILE A 109 3.24 -22.39 -22.91
C ILE A 109 1.88 -22.19 -23.59
N HIS A 110 1.71 -22.78 -24.75
CA HIS A 110 0.42 -22.87 -25.43
C HIS A 110 -0.08 -24.32 -25.35
N GLY A 111 -1.26 -24.51 -24.79
CA GLY A 111 -1.88 -25.81 -24.64
C GLY A 111 -3.37 -25.76 -24.93
N ASP A 112 -4.02 -26.91 -24.77
CA ASP A 112 -5.48 -27.04 -25.00
C ASP A 112 -6.30 -26.15 -24.05
N ASP A 113 -5.79 -25.87 -22.86
CA ASP A 113 -6.40 -24.99 -21.83
C ASP A 113 -6.05 -23.50 -22.04
N GLY A 114 -5.43 -23.14 -23.16
CA GLY A 114 -5.04 -21.77 -23.52
C GLY A 114 -3.57 -21.46 -23.22
N THR A 115 -3.23 -20.18 -23.28
CA THR A 115 -1.87 -19.70 -23.04
C THR A 115 -1.60 -19.56 -21.54
N GLN A 116 -0.42 -20.01 -21.12
CA GLN A 116 0.06 -19.90 -19.74
C GLN A 116 1.47 -19.33 -19.72
N VAL A 117 1.81 -18.61 -18.66
CA VAL A 117 3.14 -18.08 -18.40
C VAL A 117 3.71 -18.69 -17.14
N ILE A 118 4.98 -19.09 -17.19
CA ILE A 118 5.75 -19.53 -16.02
C ILE A 118 6.61 -18.35 -15.58
N LEU A 119 6.43 -17.92 -14.33
CA LEU A 119 7.12 -16.82 -13.70
C LEU A 119 7.98 -17.31 -12.53
N SER A 120 9.02 -16.56 -12.18
CA SER A 120 9.66 -16.73 -10.89
C SER A 120 8.65 -16.54 -9.76
N ALA A 121 8.65 -17.46 -8.79
CA ALA A 121 7.74 -17.42 -7.66
C ALA A 121 8.28 -16.48 -6.57
N ASP A 122 7.48 -15.49 -6.20
CA ASP A 122 7.73 -14.58 -5.10
C ASP A 122 6.45 -14.31 -4.30
N SER A 123 6.53 -13.37 -3.35
CA SER A 123 5.39 -12.99 -2.51
C SER A 123 4.25 -12.33 -3.28
N GLU A 124 4.48 -11.85 -4.50
CA GLU A 124 3.51 -11.18 -5.36
C GLU A 124 2.92 -12.14 -6.39
N THR A 125 3.77 -12.86 -7.10
CA THR A 125 3.37 -13.75 -8.20
C THR A 125 2.61 -15.00 -7.73
N THR A 126 2.73 -15.37 -6.45
CA THR A 126 2.02 -16.50 -5.82
C THR A 126 0.68 -16.13 -5.18
N VAL A 127 0.28 -14.86 -5.20
CA VAL A 127 -1.03 -14.42 -4.67
C VAL A 127 -2.15 -14.72 -5.68
N PRO A 128 -3.26 -15.35 -5.27
CA PRO A 128 -4.38 -15.62 -6.16
C PRO A 128 -5.04 -14.32 -6.66
N GLY A 129 -5.61 -14.37 -7.86
CA GLY A 129 -6.33 -13.23 -8.44
C GLY A 129 -5.91 -12.92 -9.87
N THR A 130 -6.33 -11.74 -10.36
CA THR A 130 -6.01 -11.25 -11.71
C THR A 130 -5.13 -10.00 -11.62
N TYR A 131 -4.07 -10.00 -12.41
CA TYR A 131 -3.00 -9.00 -12.38
C TYR A 131 -2.61 -8.60 -13.79
N SER A 132 -1.70 -7.65 -13.94
CA SER A 132 -0.98 -7.43 -15.19
C SER A 132 0.50 -7.76 -15.04
N LEU A 133 1.08 -8.22 -16.14
CA LEU A 133 2.52 -8.33 -16.35
C LEU A 133 2.89 -7.32 -17.43
N THR A 134 3.67 -6.29 -17.06
CA THR A 134 4.25 -5.36 -18.02
C THR A 134 5.69 -5.77 -18.30
N PHE A 135 6.13 -5.69 -19.54
CA PHE A 135 7.45 -6.13 -20.00
C PHE A 135 7.94 -5.21 -21.13
N ASP A 136 9.14 -5.44 -21.66
CA ASP A 136 9.77 -4.59 -22.68
C ASP A 136 9.90 -3.11 -22.22
N GLY A 137 10.39 -2.89 -20.99
CA GLY A 137 10.51 -1.55 -20.43
C GLY A 137 9.17 -0.87 -20.17
N GLY A 138 8.09 -1.65 -20.04
CA GLY A 138 6.73 -1.17 -19.82
C GLY A 138 5.93 -0.88 -21.10
N ALA A 139 6.51 -1.11 -22.29
CA ALA A 139 5.82 -0.91 -23.57
C ALA A 139 4.80 -2.01 -23.87
N SER A 140 4.98 -3.19 -23.29
CA SER A 140 4.15 -4.36 -23.50
C SER A 140 3.39 -4.74 -22.22
N CYS A 141 2.18 -5.31 -22.39
CA CYS A 141 1.31 -5.64 -21.27
C CYS A 141 0.43 -6.85 -21.54
N ALA A 142 0.33 -7.75 -20.57
CA ALA A 142 -0.57 -8.88 -20.58
C ALA A 142 -1.36 -8.99 -19.26
N ARG A 143 -2.63 -9.43 -19.35
CA ARG A 143 -3.46 -9.75 -18.20
C ARG A 143 -3.25 -11.19 -17.79
N ILE A 144 -2.82 -11.37 -16.54
CA ILE A 144 -2.43 -12.64 -15.96
C ILE A 144 -3.49 -13.05 -14.91
N GLY A 145 -4.09 -14.20 -15.10
CA GLY A 145 -5.19 -14.70 -14.29
C GLY A 145 -4.78 -15.71 -13.23
N ARG A 146 -5.61 -16.74 -13.06
CA ARG A 146 -5.47 -17.76 -12.02
C ARG A 146 -4.13 -18.48 -12.06
N ILE A 147 -3.66 -18.91 -10.90
CA ILE A 147 -2.55 -19.85 -10.76
C ILE A 147 -3.03 -21.22 -11.26
N THR A 148 -2.29 -21.82 -12.18
CA THR A 148 -2.55 -23.15 -12.73
C THR A 148 -1.63 -24.19 -12.13
N SER A 149 -0.40 -23.81 -11.74
CA SER A 149 0.54 -24.64 -11.02
C SER A 149 1.48 -23.79 -10.17
N PHE A 150 1.98 -24.37 -9.08
CA PHE A 150 2.99 -23.74 -8.22
C PHE A 150 3.96 -24.82 -7.73
N ASP A 151 5.24 -24.62 -8.02
CA ASP A 151 6.30 -25.49 -7.51
C ASP A 151 7.25 -24.68 -6.62
N PRO A 152 7.15 -24.85 -5.29
CA PRO A 152 8.02 -24.15 -4.35
C PRO A 152 9.47 -24.66 -4.36
N ARG A 153 9.74 -25.86 -4.92
CA ARG A 153 11.10 -26.43 -4.99
C ARG A 153 11.88 -25.79 -6.12
N ASP A 154 11.24 -25.63 -7.27
CA ASP A 154 11.82 -24.97 -8.43
C ASP A 154 11.67 -23.45 -8.39
N GLY A 155 10.94 -22.91 -7.39
CA GLY A 155 10.70 -21.49 -7.27
C GLY A 155 9.90 -20.92 -8.44
N THR A 156 8.92 -21.68 -8.97
CA THR A 156 8.16 -21.29 -10.15
C THR A 156 6.66 -21.27 -9.87
N VAL A 157 5.96 -20.33 -10.51
CA VAL A 157 4.50 -20.26 -10.53
C VAL A 157 4.02 -20.16 -11.97
N GLN A 158 3.05 -21.01 -12.31
CA GLN A 158 2.41 -21.01 -13.63
C GLN A 158 1.04 -20.36 -13.52
N ARG A 159 0.75 -19.41 -14.43
CA ARG A 159 -0.48 -18.64 -14.42
C ARG A 159 -1.10 -18.59 -15.82
N ALA A 160 -2.44 -18.58 -15.86
CA ALA A 160 -3.16 -18.39 -17.11
C ALA A 160 -2.92 -16.98 -17.65
N VAL A 161 -2.67 -16.85 -18.95
CA VAL A 161 -2.68 -15.57 -19.68
C VAL A 161 -4.10 -15.36 -20.19
N GLU A 162 -4.81 -14.36 -19.64
CA GLU A 162 -6.20 -14.09 -20.01
C GLU A 162 -6.29 -13.21 -21.25
N HIS A 163 -5.33 -12.30 -21.45
CA HIS A 163 -5.27 -11.40 -22.59
C HIS A 163 -3.87 -10.79 -22.73
N VAL A 164 -3.43 -10.56 -23.98
CA VAL A 164 -2.23 -9.76 -24.28
C VAL A 164 -2.72 -8.47 -24.93
N TYR A 165 -2.52 -7.35 -24.24
CA TYR A 165 -2.93 -6.03 -24.73
C TYR A 165 -1.96 -5.48 -25.76
N SER A 166 -0.67 -5.67 -25.54
CA SER A 166 0.41 -5.22 -26.43
C SER A 166 1.65 -6.09 -26.31
N GLY A 167 2.46 -6.15 -27.38
CA GLY A 167 3.71 -6.88 -27.44
C GLY A 167 3.55 -8.38 -27.66
N ASP A 168 4.68 -9.09 -27.67
CA ASP A 168 4.74 -10.56 -27.73
C ASP A 168 5.31 -11.09 -26.42
N LEU A 169 4.47 -11.73 -25.60
CA LEU A 169 4.89 -12.24 -24.28
C LEU A 169 6.04 -13.25 -24.35
N ARG A 170 6.25 -13.90 -25.50
CA ARG A 170 7.34 -14.85 -25.73
C ARG A 170 8.72 -14.17 -25.82
N SER A 171 8.74 -12.88 -26.19
CA SER A 171 9.98 -12.09 -26.20
C SER A 171 10.36 -11.53 -24.84
N GLY A 172 9.41 -11.48 -23.90
CA GLY A 172 9.65 -10.98 -22.55
C GLY A 172 10.51 -11.95 -21.74
N VAL A 173 11.68 -11.50 -21.33
CA VAL A 173 12.61 -12.25 -20.43
C VAL A 173 12.33 -11.87 -18.98
N ARG A 174 11.94 -10.62 -18.75
CA ARG A 174 11.57 -10.07 -17.45
C ARG A 174 10.33 -9.20 -17.58
N GLY A 175 9.62 -9.05 -16.47
CA GLY A 175 8.47 -8.18 -16.41
C GLY A 175 8.23 -7.64 -15.00
N ARG A 176 7.28 -6.75 -14.89
CA ARG A 176 6.76 -6.23 -13.63
C ARG A 176 5.35 -6.74 -13.41
N PHE A 177 5.14 -7.41 -12.28
CA PHE A 177 3.83 -7.93 -11.90
C PHE A 177 3.07 -6.90 -11.05
N THR A 178 1.90 -6.43 -11.53
CA THR A 178 1.17 -5.34 -10.88
C THR A 178 -0.33 -5.59 -10.74
N GLY A 179 -0.97 -4.82 -9.84
CA GLY A 179 -2.43 -4.82 -9.68
C GLY A 179 -3.19 -4.01 -10.74
N PHE A 180 -2.52 -3.33 -11.68
CA PHE A 180 -3.13 -2.46 -12.69
C PHE A 180 -3.59 -3.28 -13.91
N VAL A 181 -4.68 -4.02 -13.74
CA VAL A 181 -5.14 -5.07 -14.67
C VAL A 181 -5.36 -4.56 -16.11
N TYR A 182 -5.75 -3.30 -16.26
CA TYR A 182 -6.10 -2.69 -17.53
C TYR A 182 -5.19 -1.51 -17.84
N PRO A 183 -4.54 -1.46 -19.00
CA PRO A 183 -3.76 -0.29 -19.45
C PRO A 183 -4.61 0.96 -19.62
N THR A 184 -5.79 0.82 -20.26
CA THR A 184 -6.74 1.90 -20.56
C THR A 184 -8.16 1.53 -20.15
N PRO A 185 -9.08 2.49 -20.00
CA PRO A 185 -10.49 2.19 -19.78
C PRO A 185 -11.12 1.36 -20.88
N GLN A 186 -10.72 1.56 -22.15
CA GLN A 186 -11.18 0.80 -23.30
C GLN A 186 -10.83 -0.69 -23.19
N ASP A 187 -9.64 -1.00 -22.66
CA ASP A 187 -9.22 -2.39 -22.40
C ASP A 187 -10.07 -3.07 -21.32
N ALA A 188 -10.71 -2.29 -20.48
CA ALA A 188 -11.69 -2.76 -19.49
C ALA A 188 -13.13 -2.78 -20.01
N GLY A 189 -13.35 -2.38 -21.28
CA GLY A 189 -14.65 -2.31 -21.94
C GLY A 189 -15.47 -1.08 -21.55
N PHE A 190 -14.81 0.03 -21.21
CA PHE A 190 -15.46 1.30 -20.93
C PHE A 190 -15.22 2.28 -22.09
N ASP A 191 -16.27 3.00 -22.48
CA ASP A 191 -16.12 4.18 -23.30
C ASP A 191 -15.61 5.34 -22.42
N ALA A 192 -14.51 5.94 -22.83
CA ALA A 192 -13.84 6.98 -22.04
C ALA A 192 -13.36 8.11 -22.93
N ALA A 193 -13.56 9.33 -22.47
CA ALA A 193 -12.99 10.53 -23.06
C ALA A 193 -11.71 10.94 -22.34
N ASP A 194 -10.67 11.28 -23.10
CA ASP A 194 -9.52 12.01 -22.55
C ASP A 194 -9.94 13.47 -22.28
N VAL A 195 -9.66 13.95 -21.08
CA VAL A 195 -9.97 15.30 -20.66
C VAL A 195 -8.78 15.92 -19.92
N ASP A 196 -8.69 17.23 -19.96
CA ASP A 196 -7.65 18.00 -19.30
C ASP A 196 -8.24 18.75 -18.12
N VAL A 197 -7.75 18.47 -16.92
CA VAL A 197 -8.12 19.15 -15.69
C VAL A 197 -7.16 20.34 -15.46
N PRO A 198 -7.63 21.60 -15.41
CA PRO A 198 -6.79 22.72 -15.08
C PRO A 198 -6.24 22.60 -13.66
N VAL A 199 -4.91 22.67 -13.49
CA VAL A 199 -4.20 22.64 -12.22
C VAL A 199 -3.25 23.84 -12.10
N ASP A 200 -2.66 24.06 -10.91
CA ASP A 200 -1.81 25.23 -10.64
C ASP A 200 -0.71 25.46 -11.71
N ASN A 201 -0.12 24.39 -12.25
CA ASN A 201 1.03 24.46 -13.16
C ASN A 201 0.70 24.14 -14.62
N GLY A 202 -0.58 24.14 -15.02
CA GLY A 202 -0.99 23.79 -16.37
C GLY A 202 -2.23 22.90 -16.40
N THR A 203 -2.20 21.81 -17.15
CA THR A 203 -3.30 20.84 -17.24
C THR A 203 -2.83 19.44 -16.88
N ALA A 204 -3.62 18.74 -16.09
CA ALA A 204 -3.39 17.35 -15.74
C ALA A 204 -4.34 16.44 -16.55
N PRO A 205 -3.82 15.46 -17.32
CA PRO A 205 -4.68 14.60 -18.11
C PRO A 205 -5.47 13.66 -17.21
N ALA A 206 -6.76 13.47 -17.55
CA ALA A 206 -7.64 12.57 -16.84
C ALA A 206 -8.49 11.77 -17.85
N TRP A 207 -9.10 10.68 -17.40
CA TRP A 207 -10.13 9.96 -18.14
C TRP A 207 -11.49 10.20 -17.52
N ARG A 208 -12.44 10.61 -18.34
CA ARG A 208 -13.84 10.67 -17.98
C ARG A 208 -14.56 9.44 -18.53
N VAL A 209 -15.30 8.73 -17.68
CA VAL A 209 -16.12 7.58 -18.05
C VAL A 209 -17.53 7.82 -17.52
N ASP A 210 -18.46 8.05 -18.44
CA ASP A 210 -19.85 8.29 -18.07
C ASP A 210 -20.57 6.95 -17.77
N PRO A 211 -21.55 6.94 -16.88
CA PRO A 211 -22.38 5.77 -16.65
C PRO A 211 -23.30 5.55 -17.86
N PRO A 212 -23.68 4.29 -18.16
CA PRO A 212 -24.73 4.03 -19.15
C PRO A 212 -26.03 4.71 -18.71
N ALA A 213 -26.87 5.03 -19.69
CA ALA A 213 -28.21 5.58 -19.41
C ALA A 213 -28.96 4.67 -18.41
N ALA A 214 -29.75 5.28 -17.55
CA ALA A 214 -30.61 4.52 -16.65
C ALA A 214 -31.70 3.82 -17.44
N GLU A 215 -31.87 2.52 -17.21
CA GLU A 215 -32.98 1.76 -17.78
C GLU A 215 -34.29 2.27 -17.12
N ASP A 216 -35.32 2.49 -17.92
CA ASP A 216 -36.69 2.87 -17.49
C ASP A 216 -36.78 4.10 -16.57
N GLY A 217 -35.83 5.03 -16.62
CA GLY A 217 -35.84 6.26 -15.82
C GLY A 217 -35.65 6.03 -14.32
N VAL A 218 -35.21 4.86 -13.88
CA VAL A 218 -34.97 4.54 -12.47
C VAL A 218 -33.79 5.31 -11.94
N LYS A 219 -34.02 6.19 -10.96
CA LYS A 219 -32.97 7.00 -10.34
C LYS A 219 -32.03 6.11 -9.48
N ARG A 220 -30.73 6.14 -9.79
CA ARG A 220 -29.68 5.42 -9.06
C ARG A 220 -29.16 6.26 -7.89
N ALA A 221 -28.47 5.64 -6.94
CA ALA A 221 -27.99 6.32 -5.73
C ALA A 221 -26.96 7.42 -6.01
N GLY A 222 -26.21 7.31 -7.09
CA GLY A 222 -25.15 8.23 -7.47
C GLY A 222 -25.45 9.07 -8.71
N ASP A 223 -26.68 9.09 -9.20
CA ASP A 223 -27.04 9.97 -10.33
C ASP A 223 -26.81 11.45 -9.94
N GLY A 224 -26.11 12.17 -10.81
CA GLY A 224 -25.66 13.54 -10.56
C GLY A 224 -24.32 13.62 -9.82
N LEU A 225 -23.79 12.49 -9.29
CA LEU A 225 -22.50 12.47 -8.59
C LEU A 225 -21.36 12.05 -9.52
N TRP A 226 -20.16 12.55 -9.23
CA TRP A 226 -18.94 12.09 -9.86
C TRP A 226 -18.06 11.32 -8.88
N ALA A 227 -17.40 10.25 -9.37
CA ALA A 227 -16.41 9.46 -8.65
C ALA A 227 -15.02 9.91 -9.11
N ILE A 228 -14.29 10.63 -8.25
CA ILE A 228 -12.92 11.07 -8.52
C ILE A 228 -11.96 10.03 -7.97
N MET A 229 -11.12 9.45 -8.83
CA MET A 229 -10.26 8.32 -8.53
C MET A 229 -8.80 8.77 -8.46
N VAL A 230 -8.22 8.71 -7.25
CA VAL A 230 -6.90 9.22 -6.90
C VAL A 230 -5.95 8.05 -6.68
N HIS A 231 -5.02 7.85 -7.60
CA HIS A 231 -4.07 6.74 -7.57
C HIS A 231 -3.00 6.88 -6.48
N GLY A 232 -2.26 5.79 -6.22
CA GLY A 232 -1.17 5.76 -5.26
C GLY A 232 0.13 6.37 -5.80
N ARG A 233 1.15 6.44 -4.93
CA ARG A 233 2.49 6.95 -5.25
C ARG A 233 3.16 6.12 -6.34
N GLY A 234 3.63 6.77 -7.39
CA GLY A 234 4.30 6.09 -8.52
C GLY A 234 3.36 5.23 -9.36
N ALA A 235 2.05 5.28 -9.11
CA ALA A 235 1.02 4.71 -9.95
C ALA A 235 0.57 5.75 -10.99
N ARG A 236 -0.39 5.39 -11.80
CA ARG A 236 -1.01 6.26 -12.82
C ARG A 236 -2.53 6.18 -12.70
N ARG A 237 -3.25 7.06 -13.39
CA ARG A 237 -4.72 7.10 -13.44
C ARG A 237 -5.38 5.74 -13.75
N ASN A 238 -4.69 4.81 -14.43
CA ASN A 238 -5.21 3.47 -14.71
C ASN A 238 -5.43 2.61 -13.46
N GLU A 239 -4.86 2.95 -12.31
CA GLU A 239 -5.15 2.27 -11.04
C GLU A 239 -6.65 2.36 -10.70
N GLY A 240 -7.30 3.48 -10.99
CA GLY A 240 -8.71 3.74 -10.72
C GLY A 240 -9.68 2.93 -11.58
N ILE A 241 -9.25 2.37 -12.73
CA ILE A 241 -10.12 1.62 -13.65
C ILE A 241 -10.87 0.49 -12.93
N ARG A 242 -10.25 -0.11 -11.92
CA ARG A 242 -10.85 -1.18 -11.09
C ARG A 242 -12.17 -0.76 -10.42
N ALA A 243 -12.35 0.52 -10.09
CA ALA A 243 -13.53 1.03 -9.41
C ALA A 243 -14.63 1.53 -10.38
N VAL A 244 -14.31 1.79 -11.65
CA VAL A 244 -15.25 2.38 -12.65
C VAL A 244 -16.57 1.61 -12.73
N ARG A 245 -16.50 0.28 -12.80
CA ARG A 245 -17.73 -0.54 -12.88
C ARG A 245 -18.63 -0.38 -11.66
N SER A 246 -18.06 -0.23 -10.49
CA SER A 246 -18.80 0.00 -9.25
C SER A 246 -19.44 1.39 -9.21
N ALA A 247 -18.72 2.42 -9.69
CA ALA A 247 -19.25 3.78 -9.85
C ALA A 247 -20.39 3.84 -10.87
N GLN A 248 -20.21 3.25 -12.05
CA GLN A 248 -21.25 3.20 -13.11
C GLN A 248 -22.53 2.51 -12.65
N LYS A 249 -22.43 1.40 -11.89
CA LYS A 249 -23.60 0.70 -11.34
C LYS A 249 -24.37 1.52 -10.30
N LEU A 250 -23.74 2.55 -9.74
CA LEU A 250 -24.40 3.51 -8.86
C LEU A 250 -24.88 4.76 -9.62
N GLY A 251 -24.54 4.93 -10.89
CA GLY A 251 -24.92 6.07 -11.72
C GLY A 251 -23.92 7.21 -11.74
N MET A 252 -22.73 7.01 -11.18
CA MET A 252 -21.72 8.06 -11.12
C MET A 252 -20.89 8.13 -12.40
N THR A 253 -20.61 9.34 -12.88
CA THR A 253 -19.52 9.59 -13.82
C THR A 253 -18.19 9.39 -13.10
N SER A 254 -17.25 8.67 -13.71
CA SER A 254 -15.91 8.46 -13.15
C SER A 254 -14.91 9.42 -13.77
N LEU A 255 -14.10 10.09 -12.93
CA LEU A 255 -12.96 10.91 -13.34
C LEU A 255 -11.68 10.30 -12.75
N LEU A 256 -10.88 9.67 -13.61
CA LEU A 256 -9.61 9.05 -13.22
C LEU A 256 -8.50 10.07 -13.42
N VAL A 257 -8.03 10.66 -12.34
CA VAL A 257 -7.14 11.81 -12.39
C VAL A 257 -5.67 11.42 -12.38
N SER A 258 -4.83 12.24 -13.02
CA SER A 258 -3.42 12.34 -12.76
C SER A 258 -3.18 13.54 -11.85
N TYR A 259 -2.20 13.46 -10.95
CA TYR A 259 -1.82 14.58 -10.11
C TYR A 259 -0.30 14.81 -10.18
N ARG A 260 0.13 15.98 -9.71
CA ARG A 260 1.53 16.44 -9.82
C ARG A 260 2.57 15.35 -9.50
N ASN A 261 3.61 15.31 -10.33
CA ASN A 261 4.75 14.40 -10.27
C ASN A 261 4.50 12.96 -10.75
N ASP A 262 3.25 12.54 -10.97
CA ASP A 262 2.94 11.18 -11.44
C ASP A 262 2.30 11.19 -12.85
N GLY A 263 2.58 10.14 -13.61
CA GLY A 263 2.10 10.00 -14.98
C GLY A 263 2.56 11.14 -15.88
N ASP A 264 1.59 11.74 -16.59
CA ASP A 264 1.78 12.82 -17.54
C ASP A 264 1.34 14.19 -16.95
N ALA A 265 1.03 14.22 -15.65
CA ALA A 265 0.66 15.46 -14.97
C ALA A 265 1.89 16.40 -14.80
N PRO A 266 1.66 17.74 -14.76
CA PRO A 266 2.72 18.69 -14.53
C PRO A 266 3.47 18.39 -13.24
N ALA A 267 4.80 18.56 -13.25
CA ALA A 267 5.60 18.40 -12.06
C ALA A 267 5.35 19.55 -11.07
N ALA A 268 5.44 19.26 -9.77
CA ALA A 268 5.56 20.31 -8.76
C ALA A 268 6.85 21.13 -9.01
N GLU A 269 6.91 22.36 -8.50
CA GLU A 269 8.07 23.23 -8.66
C GLU A 269 9.39 22.58 -8.24
N ASP A 270 9.36 21.80 -7.16
CA ASP A 270 10.52 21.05 -6.66
C ASP A 270 10.64 19.63 -7.25
N GLY A 271 9.68 19.17 -8.03
CA GLY A 271 9.62 17.83 -8.57
C GLY A 271 9.59 16.74 -7.49
N ARG A 272 9.00 17.03 -6.31
CA ARG A 272 8.94 16.14 -5.15
C ARG A 272 7.51 15.87 -4.70
N TYR A 273 7.28 14.68 -4.16
CA TYR A 273 6.03 14.41 -3.47
C TYR A 273 5.96 15.17 -2.15
N GLY A 274 4.84 15.86 -1.94
CA GLY A 274 4.45 16.41 -0.65
C GLY A 274 3.76 15.37 0.26
N LEU A 275 3.64 14.10 -0.18
CA LEU A 275 3.03 13.00 0.55
C LEU A 275 1.53 13.23 0.90
N GLY A 276 0.85 14.05 0.12
CA GLY A 276 -0.52 14.51 0.32
C GLY A 276 -0.63 15.98 0.69
N THR A 277 0.45 16.63 1.19
CA THR A 277 0.39 18.03 1.63
C THR A 277 0.29 19.04 0.48
N THR A 278 0.61 18.66 -0.73
CA THR A 278 0.55 19.50 -1.94
C THR A 278 -0.36 18.91 -3.01
N GLU A 279 -0.42 17.59 -3.14
CA GLU A 279 -1.17 16.86 -4.18
C GLU A 279 -2.68 17.03 -4.03
N TRP A 280 -3.19 17.33 -2.83
CA TRP A 280 -4.61 17.56 -2.58
C TRP A 280 -5.20 18.70 -3.43
N ARG A 281 -4.37 19.68 -3.84
CA ARG A 281 -4.82 20.79 -4.70
C ARG A 281 -5.23 20.31 -6.09
N ASP A 282 -4.56 19.28 -6.62
CA ASP A 282 -4.93 18.70 -7.92
C ASP A 282 -6.25 17.92 -7.81
N VAL A 283 -6.53 17.33 -6.65
CA VAL A 283 -7.84 16.71 -6.37
C VAL A 283 -8.92 17.77 -6.19
N GLU A 284 -8.63 18.87 -5.54
CA GLU A 284 -9.54 20.05 -5.46
C GLU A 284 -9.85 20.59 -6.87
N ALA A 285 -8.83 20.74 -7.72
CA ALA A 285 -9.01 21.14 -9.10
C ALA A 285 -9.89 20.13 -9.89
N ALA A 286 -9.74 18.84 -9.62
CA ALA A 286 -10.61 17.82 -10.21
C ALA A 286 -12.05 17.90 -9.69
N ILE A 287 -12.26 18.28 -8.42
CA ILE A 287 -13.60 18.55 -7.88
C ILE A 287 -14.20 19.77 -8.59
N ALA A 288 -13.46 20.88 -8.69
CA ALA A 288 -13.91 22.07 -9.41
C ALA A 288 -14.28 21.76 -10.86
N TYR A 289 -13.42 21.02 -11.57
CA TYR A 289 -13.70 20.57 -12.94
C TYR A 289 -14.99 19.73 -13.00
N ALA A 290 -15.19 18.78 -12.10
CA ALA A 290 -16.41 17.96 -12.08
C ALA A 290 -17.66 18.81 -11.88
N LEU A 291 -17.62 19.81 -10.97
CA LEU A 291 -18.72 20.73 -10.72
C LEU A 291 -19.03 21.60 -11.94
N ASP A 292 -18.00 22.12 -12.61
CA ASP A 292 -18.13 22.91 -13.85
C ASP A 292 -18.73 22.07 -15.01
N GLN A 293 -18.50 20.76 -14.98
CA GLN A 293 -19.09 19.81 -15.93
C GLN A 293 -20.48 19.29 -15.48
N GLY A 294 -21.07 19.86 -14.44
CA GLY A 294 -22.44 19.58 -14.02
C GLY A 294 -22.57 18.51 -12.91
N ALA A 295 -21.49 18.14 -12.22
CA ALA A 295 -21.61 17.33 -11.03
C ALA A 295 -22.37 18.09 -9.94
N GLU A 296 -23.31 17.42 -9.26
CA GLU A 296 -23.97 17.96 -8.07
C GLU A 296 -23.01 17.91 -6.87
N ASP A 297 -22.37 16.79 -6.64
CA ASP A 297 -21.37 16.51 -5.60
C ASP A 297 -20.43 15.41 -6.08
N VAL A 298 -19.42 15.06 -5.26
CA VAL A 298 -18.42 14.05 -5.61
C VAL A 298 -18.25 12.97 -4.52
N VAL A 299 -17.73 11.81 -4.94
CA VAL A 299 -17.20 10.75 -4.08
C VAL A 299 -15.72 10.57 -4.41
N LEU A 300 -14.86 10.57 -3.41
CA LEU A 300 -13.43 10.33 -3.61
C LEU A 300 -13.09 8.85 -3.45
N PHE A 301 -12.30 8.32 -4.38
CA PHE A 301 -11.66 7.01 -4.24
C PHE A 301 -10.16 7.20 -4.16
N GLY A 302 -9.50 6.59 -3.18
CA GLY A 302 -8.07 6.74 -2.97
C GLY A 302 -7.36 5.42 -2.70
N TRP A 303 -6.21 5.22 -3.37
CA TRP A 303 -5.34 4.07 -3.16
C TRP A 303 -4.03 4.52 -2.54
N SER A 304 -3.56 3.85 -1.47
CA SER A 304 -2.26 4.14 -0.85
C SER A 304 -2.09 5.64 -0.52
N MET A 305 -1.07 6.30 -1.10
CA MET A 305 -0.88 7.75 -1.00
C MET A 305 -2.09 8.54 -1.51
N GLY A 306 -2.81 8.06 -2.53
CA GLY A 306 -4.04 8.69 -3.00
C GLY A 306 -5.12 8.77 -1.90
N GLY A 307 -5.10 7.84 -0.94
CA GLY A 307 -5.91 7.92 0.27
C GLY A 307 -5.50 9.07 1.18
N ALA A 308 -4.19 9.27 1.39
CA ALA A 308 -3.69 10.43 2.14
C ALA A 308 -4.05 11.75 1.44
N VAL A 309 -3.94 11.79 0.10
CA VAL A 309 -4.32 12.96 -0.72
C VAL A 309 -5.80 13.27 -0.59
N ALA A 310 -6.68 12.26 -0.68
CA ALA A 310 -8.13 12.43 -0.52
C ALA A 310 -8.50 12.93 0.87
N LEU A 311 -7.87 12.40 1.92
CA LEU A 311 -8.09 12.85 3.30
C LEU A 311 -7.58 14.28 3.51
N GLN A 312 -6.45 14.68 2.91
CA GLN A 312 -5.97 16.06 2.95
C GLN A 312 -6.86 17.00 2.15
N CYS A 313 -7.46 16.54 1.05
CA CYS A 313 -8.41 17.33 0.27
C CYS A 313 -9.64 17.70 1.11
N VAL A 314 -10.25 16.75 1.82
CA VAL A 314 -11.42 17.06 2.67
C VAL A 314 -11.09 17.84 3.94
N ASP A 315 -9.82 17.90 4.33
CA ASP A 315 -9.34 18.70 5.47
C ASP A 315 -9.07 20.17 5.11
N ARG A 316 -8.64 20.41 3.87
CA ARG A 316 -8.03 21.70 3.48
C ARG A 316 -8.78 22.45 2.39
N SER A 317 -9.53 21.74 1.56
CA SER A 317 -10.20 22.32 0.41
C SER A 317 -11.45 23.10 0.82
N ASP A 318 -11.67 24.25 0.21
CA ASP A 318 -12.93 24.99 0.32
C ASP A 318 -14.10 24.22 -0.30
N LEU A 319 -13.81 23.27 -1.20
CA LEU A 319 -14.77 22.38 -1.85
C LEU A 319 -15.04 21.09 -1.05
N ALA A 320 -14.46 20.92 0.13
CA ALA A 320 -14.65 19.73 0.98
C ALA A 320 -16.13 19.41 1.25
N HIS A 321 -16.98 20.43 1.34
CA HIS A 321 -18.42 20.32 1.56
C HIS A 321 -19.17 19.63 0.40
N ARG A 322 -18.54 19.52 -0.78
CA ARG A 322 -19.05 18.84 -1.97
C ARG A 322 -18.69 17.34 -1.99
N VAL A 323 -17.87 16.89 -1.03
CA VAL A 323 -17.47 15.47 -0.94
C VAL A 323 -18.45 14.72 -0.06
N ARG A 324 -19.23 13.80 -0.65
CA ARG A 324 -20.28 13.04 0.02
C ARG A 324 -19.78 11.79 0.75
N ALA A 325 -18.71 11.20 0.24
CA ALA A 325 -18.12 9.98 0.80
C ALA A 325 -16.69 9.78 0.29
N ILE A 326 -15.91 8.98 1.03
CA ILE A 326 -14.56 8.56 0.64
C ILE A 326 -14.47 7.04 0.69
N VAL A 327 -13.86 6.43 -0.34
CA VAL A 327 -13.56 4.98 -0.41
C VAL A 327 -12.07 4.81 -0.53
N LEU A 328 -11.45 4.17 0.46
CA LEU A 328 -10.01 3.99 0.57
C LEU A 328 -9.62 2.52 0.44
N THR A 329 -8.57 2.24 -0.31
CA THR A 329 -8.01 0.89 -0.47
C THR A 329 -6.51 0.91 -0.14
N GLY A 330 -6.09 0.16 0.90
CA GLY A 330 -4.71 0.15 1.40
C GLY A 330 -4.16 1.55 1.70
N PRO A 331 -4.92 2.46 2.36
CA PRO A 331 -4.58 3.87 2.44
C PRO A 331 -3.43 4.15 3.39
N VAL A 332 -2.65 5.18 3.09
CA VAL A 332 -1.74 5.77 4.07
C VAL A 332 -2.53 6.75 4.95
N VAL A 333 -2.87 6.34 6.16
CA VAL A 333 -3.54 7.19 7.17
C VAL A 333 -2.57 7.75 8.21
N ASP A 334 -1.37 7.17 8.34
CA ASP A 334 -0.25 7.66 9.15
C ASP A 334 1.08 7.42 8.44
N TRP A 335 1.67 8.47 7.89
CA TRP A 335 2.99 8.38 7.25
C TRP A 335 4.12 8.03 8.22
N ILE A 336 4.02 8.43 9.49
CA ILE A 336 5.06 8.13 10.47
C ILE A 336 5.18 6.63 10.66
N ASP A 337 4.04 5.94 10.73
CA ASP A 337 4.02 4.49 10.92
C ASP A 337 4.46 3.73 9.66
N VAL A 338 4.02 4.19 8.48
CA VAL A 338 4.52 3.65 7.20
C VAL A 338 6.04 3.78 7.09
N LEU A 339 6.60 4.94 7.42
CA LEU A 339 8.05 5.15 7.36
C LEU A 339 8.82 4.27 8.35
N LYS A 340 8.28 4.06 9.55
CA LYS A 340 8.83 3.11 10.54
C LYS A 340 8.78 1.68 10.02
N TYR A 341 7.64 1.28 9.47
CA TYR A 341 7.44 -0.06 8.91
C TYR A 341 8.41 -0.34 7.76
N GLN A 342 8.53 0.57 6.80
CA GLN A 342 9.44 0.46 5.68
C GLN A 342 10.93 0.47 6.12
N ALA A 343 11.27 1.25 7.13
CA ALA A 343 12.62 1.23 7.70
C ALA A 343 12.95 -0.15 8.31
N ARG A 344 12.00 -0.75 9.05
CA ARG A 344 12.18 -2.10 9.62
C ARG A 344 12.34 -3.16 8.54
N LEU A 345 11.49 -3.16 7.51
CA LEU A 345 11.58 -4.10 6.38
C LEU A 345 12.93 -4.01 5.68
N LYS A 346 13.46 -2.80 5.52
CA LYS A 346 14.78 -2.55 4.90
C LYS A 346 15.94 -2.69 5.88
N ARG A 347 15.69 -3.14 7.12
CA ARG A 347 16.68 -3.29 8.20
C ARG A 347 17.47 -1.99 8.49
N ILE A 348 16.83 -0.85 8.28
CA ILE A 348 17.41 0.47 8.61
C ILE A 348 17.35 0.65 10.13
N PRO A 349 18.47 1.01 10.79
CA PRO A 349 18.47 1.27 12.23
C PRO A 349 17.49 2.37 12.62
N GLU A 350 16.83 2.23 13.76
CA GLU A 350 15.75 3.14 14.20
C GLU A 350 16.23 4.61 14.28
N ALA A 351 17.44 4.82 14.78
CA ALA A 351 18.05 6.15 14.84
C ALA A 351 18.17 6.80 13.45
N VAL A 352 18.53 6.03 12.43
CA VAL A 352 18.61 6.49 11.04
C VAL A 352 17.22 6.83 10.50
N GLY A 353 16.22 6.01 10.81
CA GLY A 353 14.82 6.27 10.48
C GLY A 353 14.28 7.54 11.15
N LEU A 354 14.67 7.80 12.40
CA LEU A 354 14.34 9.05 13.12
C LEU A 354 14.93 10.28 12.43
N VAL A 355 16.21 10.23 12.07
CA VAL A 355 16.88 11.31 11.33
C VAL A 355 16.24 11.52 9.96
N GLY A 356 15.90 10.43 9.25
CA GLY A 356 15.21 10.52 7.97
C GLY A 356 13.86 11.24 8.07
N ARG A 357 13.03 10.91 9.07
CA ARG A 357 11.77 11.61 9.33
C ARG A 357 11.97 13.07 9.71
N TRP A 358 12.99 13.36 10.53
CA TRP A 358 13.36 14.73 10.87
C TRP A 358 13.77 15.53 9.63
N LEU A 359 14.55 14.95 8.70
CA LEU A 359 14.93 15.57 7.43
C LEU A 359 13.71 15.90 6.55
N LEU A 360 12.68 15.05 6.54
CA LEU A 360 11.43 15.33 5.82
C LEU A 360 10.66 16.50 6.42
N SER A 361 10.65 16.64 7.75
CA SER A 361 9.82 17.59 8.48
C SER A 361 10.55 18.87 8.91
N ASN A 362 11.83 19.04 8.57
CA ASN A 362 12.64 20.18 8.99
C ASN A 362 13.15 21.00 7.80
N ARG A 363 13.23 22.33 8.01
CA ARG A 363 13.76 23.25 6.98
C ARG A 363 15.19 22.90 6.54
N ALA A 364 16.05 22.47 7.46
CA ALA A 364 17.41 22.07 7.12
C ALA A 364 17.45 20.83 6.20
N GLY A 365 16.48 19.94 6.31
CA GLY A 365 16.39 18.74 5.46
C GLY A 365 16.09 19.04 4.00
N ARG A 366 15.61 20.24 3.66
CA ARG A 366 15.35 20.65 2.28
C ARG A 366 16.58 20.56 1.37
N LEU A 367 17.76 20.86 1.90
CA LEU A 367 19.03 20.75 1.17
C LEU A 367 19.32 19.34 0.71
N VAL A 368 18.82 18.34 1.43
CA VAL A 368 19.02 16.93 1.15
C VAL A 368 17.86 16.34 0.35
N THR A 369 16.64 16.60 0.75
CA THR A 369 15.42 16.05 0.16
C THR A 369 15.06 16.72 -1.16
N GLY A 370 15.43 18.00 -1.34
CA GLY A 370 15.05 18.83 -2.47
C GLY A 370 13.61 19.36 -2.39
N LEU A 371 12.95 19.21 -1.24
CA LEU A 371 11.59 19.73 -1.01
C LEU A 371 11.56 21.27 -0.99
N ALA A 372 10.56 21.86 -1.60
CA ALA A 372 10.31 23.30 -1.51
C ALA A 372 9.91 23.73 -0.10
N ALA A 373 9.19 22.89 0.62
CA ALA A 373 8.79 23.09 2.02
C ALA A 373 8.89 21.77 2.82
N PRO A 374 9.12 21.82 4.15
CA PRO A 374 9.05 20.63 4.99
C PRO A 374 7.66 19.97 4.92
N VAL A 375 7.63 18.64 4.96
CA VAL A 375 6.37 17.89 5.06
C VAL A 375 5.90 17.90 6.51
N ASP A 376 4.69 18.38 6.75
CA ASP A 376 4.05 18.28 8.06
C ASP A 376 3.46 16.88 8.27
N LEU A 377 4.32 15.95 8.72
CA LEU A 377 3.91 14.58 9.00
C LEU A 377 2.85 14.48 10.11
N LYS A 378 2.72 15.49 10.98
CA LYS A 378 1.69 15.49 12.04
C LYS A 378 0.31 15.74 11.47
N SER A 379 0.19 16.66 10.51
CA SER A 379 -1.08 16.93 9.82
C SER A 379 -1.53 15.74 8.95
N LEU A 380 -0.62 14.86 8.59
CA LEU A 380 -0.88 13.63 7.83
C LEU A 380 -1.18 12.41 8.73
N ASN A 381 -1.20 12.58 10.05
CA ASN A 381 -1.56 11.51 10.98
C ASN A 381 -3.07 11.56 11.28
N TRP A 382 -3.83 10.86 10.46
CA TRP A 382 -5.29 10.76 10.60
C TRP A 382 -5.74 9.84 11.73
N VAL A 383 -4.88 8.98 12.24
CA VAL A 383 -5.16 8.22 13.47
C VAL A 383 -5.27 9.17 14.65
N ALA A 384 -4.31 10.09 14.80
CA ALA A 384 -4.33 11.09 15.87
C ALA A 384 -5.43 12.15 15.71
N ARG A 385 -5.92 12.35 14.49
CA ARG A 385 -6.90 13.38 14.09
C ARG A 385 -8.23 12.76 13.65
N ALA A 386 -8.51 11.53 14.03
CA ALA A 386 -9.70 10.81 13.57
C ALA A 386 -11.02 11.56 13.87
N ASP A 387 -11.08 12.24 14.99
CA ASP A 387 -12.21 13.09 15.42
C ASP A 387 -12.42 14.34 14.55
N GLN A 388 -11.44 14.73 13.74
CA GLN A 388 -11.54 15.88 12.83
C GLN A 388 -12.16 15.53 11.48
N LEU A 389 -12.24 14.25 11.13
CA LEU A 389 -12.92 13.81 9.91
C LEU A 389 -14.41 14.17 9.96
N ARG A 390 -14.95 14.65 8.83
CA ARG A 390 -16.36 15.06 8.71
C ARG A 390 -17.10 14.31 7.60
N VAL A 391 -16.40 13.48 6.83
CA VAL A 391 -16.93 12.80 5.65
C VAL A 391 -16.99 11.29 5.91
N PRO A 392 -18.15 10.62 5.67
CA PRO A 392 -18.22 9.18 5.76
C PRO A 392 -17.15 8.49 4.92
N THR A 393 -16.40 7.57 5.52
CA THR A 393 -15.21 6.98 4.92
C THR A 393 -15.24 5.45 5.06
N LEU A 394 -15.12 4.75 3.94
CA LEU A 394 -14.90 3.31 3.88
C LEU A 394 -13.42 3.02 3.72
N VAL A 395 -12.85 2.20 4.58
CA VAL A 395 -11.47 1.73 4.49
C VAL A 395 -11.46 0.23 4.24
N MET A 396 -10.92 -0.19 3.10
CA MET A 396 -10.66 -1.59 2.75
C MET A 396 -9.16 -1.82 2.78
N HIS A 397 -8.68 -2.71 3.65
CA HIS A 397 -7.25 -2.92 3.84
C HIS A 397 -6.94 -4.37 4.18
N SER A 398 -5.86 -4.90 3.61
CA SER A 398 -5.40 -6.26 3.83
C SER A 398 -4.45 -6.35 5.03
N GLU A 399 -4.59 -7.43 5.82
CA GLU A 399 -3.63 -7.75 6.88
C GLU A 399 -2.26 -8.17 6.34
N ASP A 400 -2.23 -8.64 5.10
CA ASP A 400 -1.03 -9.10 4.40
C ASP A 400 -0.40 -8.00 3.52
N ASP A 401 -0.80 -6.74 3.73
CA ASP A 401 -0.18 -5.59 3.08
C ASP A 401 1.28 -5.46 3.54
N ASP A 402 2.21 -5.60 2.60
CA ASP A 402 3.64 -5.60 2.84
C ASP A 402 4.29 -4.22 2.62
N TYR A 403 3.49 -3.19 2.33
CA TYR A 403 3.98 -1.83 2.13
C TYR A 403 3.42 -0.83 3.15
N VAL A 404 2.10 -0.84 3.38
CA VAL A 404 1.40 -0.01 4.36
C VAL A 404 0.84 -0.89 5.47
N PRO A 405 1.26 -0.73 6.74
CA PRO A 405 0.76 -1.56 7.82
C PRO A 405 -0.73 -1.31 8.06
N VAL A 406 -1.50 -2.38 8.25
CA VAL A 406 -2.96 -2.32 8.46
C VAL A 406 -3.37 -1.69 9.80
N GLY A 407 -2.50 -1.77 10.81
CA GLY A 407 -2.79 -1.31 12.18
C GLY A 407 -3.35 0.11 12.25
N PRO A 408 -2.70 1.12 11.66
CA PRO A 408 -3.23 2.48 11.65
C PRO A 408 -4.62 2.62 11.02
N SER A 409 -4.93 1.83 9.99
CA SER A 409 -6.27 1.83 9.37
C SER A 409 -7.35 1.29 10.30
N MET A 410 -7.04 0.27 11.09
CA MET A 410 -7.93 -0.28 12.11
C MET A 410 -8.13 0.74 13.23
N GLU A 411 -7.05 1.30 13.76
CA GLU A 411 -7.10 2.30 14.84
C GLU A 411 -7.85 3.58 14.40
N PHE A 412 -7.69 4.00 13.15
CA PHE A 412 -8.43 5.13 12.58
C PHE A 412 -9.94 4.89 12.63
N ALA A 413 -10.40 3.70 12.27
CA ALA A 413 -11.81 3.33 12.34
C ALA A 413 -12.31 3.17 13.79
N GLU A 414 -11.50 2.61 14.69
CA GLU A 414 -11.84 2.48 16.10
C GLU A 414 -12.01 3.84 16.79
N ARG A 415 -11.20 4.83 16.39
CA ARG A 415 -11.25 6.20 16.95
C ARG A 415 -12.39 7.04 16.39
N ASN A 416 -12.97 6.70 15.25
CA ASN A 416 -14.12 7.40 14.66
C ASN A 416 -15.11 6.40 14.02
N PRO A 417 -15.75 5.55 14.82
CA PRO A 417 -16.63 4.47 14.33
C PRO A 417 -17.91 4.97 13.65
N ASP A 418 -18.33 6.21 13.92
CA ASP A 418 -19.52 6.80 13.32
C ASP A 418 -19.32 7.16 11.86
N LEU A 419 -18.10 7.56 11.48
CA LEU A 419 -17.78 8.00 10.12
C LEU A 419 -16.87 7.03 9.37
N VAL A 420 -16.05 6.24 10.05
CA VAL A 420 -15.07 5.35 9.41
C VAL A 420 -15.49 3.89 9.53
N ARG A 421 -15.78 3.27 8.39
CA ARG A 421 -16.06 1.85 8.30
C ARG A 421 -14.83 1.09 7.80
N PHE A 422 -14.27 0.21 8.64
CA PHE A 422 -13.16 -0.67 8.26
C PHE A 422 -13.65 -2.02 7.76
N ILE A 423 -13.11 -2.48 6.63
CA ILE A 423 -13.35 -3.81 6.07
C ILE A 423 -12.01 -4.51 5.85
N ARG A 424 -11.84 -5.59 6.57
CA ARG A 424 -10.64 -6.42 6.52
C ARG A 424 -10.58 -7.26 5.26
N PHE A 425 -9.43 -7.24 4.60
CA PHE A 425 -9.02 -8.18 3.57
C PHE A 425 -7.85 -9.03 4.06
N THR A 426 -7.62 -10.16 3.41
CA THR A 426 -6.50 -11.08 3.66
C THR A 426 -5.89 -11.51 2.33
N ARG A 427 -4.67 -11.98 2.35
CA ARG A 427 -3.89 -12.45 1.18
C ARG A 427 -3.58 -11.39 0.12
N ALA A 428 -4.19 -10.24 0.15
CA ALA A 428 -3.87 -9.17 -0.77
C ALA A 428 -2.58 -8.46 -0.34
N ARG A 429 -1.65 -8.30 -1.26
CA ARG A 429 -0.53 -7.37 -1.09
C ARG A 429 -1.02 -5.94 -1.28
N HIS A 430 -0.13 -4.98 -1.12
CA HIS A 430 -0.45 -3.56 -1.12
C HIS A 430 -1.36 -3.13 -2.28
N THR A 431 -2.51 -2.53 -1.97
CA THR A 431 -3.56 -2.06 -2.89
C THR A 431 -4.12 -3.13 -3.85
N LYS A 432 -3.99 -4.42 -3.55
CA LYS A 432 -4.43 -5.53 -4.40
C LYS A 432 -5.68 -6.26 -3.89
N GLU A 433 -6.45 -5.65 -2.99
CA GLU A 433 -7.68 -6.19 -2.43
C GLU A 433 -8.69 -6.54 -3.53
N TRP A 434 -8.87 -5.65 -4.51
CA TRP A 434 -9.74 -5.89 -5.66
C TRP A 434 -9.22 -7.05 -6.54
N ASN A 435 -7.91 -7.16 -6.70
CA ASN A 435 -7.30 -8.21 -7.52
C ASN A 435 -7.54 -9.60 -6.94
N VAL A 436 -7.44 -9.73 -5.62
CA VAL A 436 -7.61 -11.00 -4.88
C VAL A 436 -9.08 -11.38 -4.75
N ASP A 437 -9.94 -10.44 -4.38
CA ASP A 437 -11.37 -10.68 -4.22
C ASP A 437 -12.20 -9.51 -4.75
N ARG A 438 -12.31 -9.46 -6.08
CA ARG A 438 -13.09 -8.46 -6.80
C ARG A 438 -14.55 -8.42 -6.34
N ARG A 439 -15.16 -9.60 -6.10
CA ARG A 439 -16.58 -9.67 -5.72
C ARG A 439 -16.82 -9.03 -4.37
N LYS A 440 -15.98 -9.33 -3.38
CA LYS A 440 -16.05 -8.74 -2.04
C LYS A 440 -15.83 -7.23 -2.12
N TRP A 441 -14.80 -6.78 -2.85
CA TRP A 441 -14.48 -5.37 -2.99
C TRP A 441 -15.63 -4.59 -3.64
N ASP A 442 -16.11 -5.04 -4.80
CA ASP A 442 -17.20 -4.40 -5.55
C ASP A 442 -18.51 -4.39 -4.76
N HIS A 443 -18.85 -5.50 -4.06
CA HIS A 443 -20.06 -5.60 -3.25
C HIS A 443 -20.00 -4.66 -2.04
N THR A 444 -18.86 -4.64 -1.35
CA THR A 444 -18.64 -3.79 -0.19
C THR A 444 -18.72 -2.31 -0.56
N ALA A 445 -17.94 -1.87 -1.56
CA ALA A 445 -17.91 -0.47 -1.99
C ALA A 445 -19.31 0.00 -2.43
N ARG A 446 -19.99 -0.75 -3.29
CA ARG A 446 -21.33 -0.39 -3.78
C ARG A 446 -22.40 -0.42 -2.69
N GLY A 447 -22.40 -1.45 -1.84
CA GLY A 447 -23.37 -1.60 -0.76
C GLY A 447 -23.27 -0.47 0.25
N TRP A 448 -22.05 -0.17 0.67
CA TRP A 448 -21.77 0.92 1.62
C TRP A 448 -22.09 2.29 1.02
N LEU A 449 -21.61 2.59 -0.19
CA LEU A 449 -21.92 3.86 -0.87
C LEU A 449 -23.42 4.06 -1.04
N ARG A 450 -24.15 3.03 -1.48
CA ARG A 450 -25.61 3.13 -1.62
C ARG A 450 -26.29 3.50 -0.31
N ALA A 451 -25.88 2.91 0.80
CA ALA A 451 -26.42 3.21 2.12
C ALA A 451 -26.13 4.67 2.53
N VAL A 452 -24.86 5.11 2.41
CA VAL A 452 -24.43 6.47 2.76
C VAL A 452 -25.14 7.52 1.89
N LEU A 453 -25.13 7.35 0.56
CA LEU A 453 -25.71 8.31 -0.37
C LEU A 453 -27.22 8.43 -0.23
N ASN A 454 -27.93 7.34 0.10
CA ASN A 454 -29.37 7.40 0.37
C ASN A 454 -29.67 8.11 1.71
N ALA A 455 -28.86 7.88 2.74
CA ALA A 455 -29.07 8.51 4.06
C ALA A 455 -28.79 10.02 4.03
N THR A 456 -27.91 10.48 3.13
CA THR A 456 -27.51 11.89 3.03
C THR A 456 -28.19 12.68 1.91
N ARG A 457 -29.20 12.10 1.23
CA ARG A 457 -30.00 12.82 0.22
C ARG A 457 -30.80 13.94 0.88
N PRO A 458 -30.84 15.15 0.29
CA PRO A 458 -31.79 16.17 0.74
C PRO A 458 -33.20 15.62 0.66
N GLY A 459 -33.91 15.55 1.79
CA GLY A 459 -35.28 15.00 1.88
C GLY A 459 -35.42 13.58 2.42
N ALA A 460 -34.34 12.90 2.82
CA ALA A 460 -34.41 11.56 3.43
C ALA A 460 -34.73 11.58 4.93
N ALA A 461 -34.81 12.74 5.57
CA ALA A 461 -35.21 12.90 6.96
C ALA A 461 -36.74 13.04 7.00
N ARG A 462 -37.48 11.93 7.15
CA ARG A 462 -38.81 11.84 7.77
C ARG A 462 -38.96 10.54 8.51
#